data_11458a9877bb381d9d05a9cf20f71e3a
#
_entry.id   11458a9877bb381d9d05a9cf20f71e3a
#
_cell.length_a   1.000
_cell.length_b   1.000
_cell.length_c   1.000
_cell.angle_alpha   90.00
_cell.angle_beta   90.00
_cell.angle_gamma   90.00
#
_symmetry.space_group_name_H-M   'P 1'
#
loop_
_entity.id
_entity.type
_entity.pdbx_description
1 polymer ?
#
loop_
_entity_poly.entity_id
_entity_poly.type
_entity_poly.pdbx_seq_one_letter_code
_entity_poly.pdbx_strand_id
1 'polypeptide(L)'
;NLKILESGVDDPAFYNDALLYLVASGNFNASFKLSKKMFDLDIRSPVLGLVMIIEKISKEKINESISLVNLFEKDLPPVLVASIRGWMHLKKGKLEDSLYEFKKLSDADLNFDLGAYYSAIAYSKFSKNEEALKIINKNNNNFKLLGKNFEILKSEIMVMSGENFKVQETLKNSISNFLNDITLKELYRKIKNNKLYYYQIFQDEKNGISDTLLLFAQGESGQINQKLVEIFYCQLAYFLSKNNPRFKLELAKALNEADLFKESKEILLTISKDDIFYIESRLILAESASENSFEIEAINILNKLIETQNNSFEIYELLGNVYRYNEKFELAEEAYSRGIYLAQNSEFDNQNLWLLYFFRGIALEQLKNYERSKQDLRQALSLMPDQPQVLNYLGYMLIEQKENLDEALDMIRKAVKISPQSGYIIDSLAWGLYQLGRYSEAIEPMEKAIELEPEDPIVNDHLGDILWKIGRKREAYFQWKKALIFNPKPELKFEIEKKIKLGLQ
;
A
#
# COMPACT_ATOMS: atom_id res chain seq x y z
N ASN A 1 18.19 -23.64 -9.67
CA ASN A 1 19.40 -22.77 -9.66
C ASN A 1 20.51 -23.29 -8.75
N LEU A 2 20.25 -23.87 -7.55
CA LEU A 2 21.29 -24.49 -6.71
C LEU A 2 22.00 -25.68 -7.40
N LYS A 3 21.30 -26.50 -8.18
CA LYS A 3 21.90 -27.59 -8.97
C LYS A 3 22.83 -27.10 -10.08
N ILE A 4 22.62 -25.88 -10.60
CA ILE A 4 23.50 -25.28 -11.60
C ILE A 4 24.79 -24.77 -10.96
N LEU A 5 24.73 -24.27 -9.71
CA LEU A 5 25.92 -23.92 -8.93
C LEU A 5 26.82 -25.14 -8.61
N GLU A 6 26.23 -26.35 -8.53
CA GLU A 6 26.96 -27.62 -8.36
C GLU A 6 27.55 -28.10 -9.68
N SER A 7 27.11 -27.62 -10.84
CA SER A 7 27.58 -28.01 -12.19
C SER A 7 28.82 -27.24 -12.70
N GLY A 8 29.39 -26.33 -11.89
CA GLY A 8 30.66 -25.67 -12.19
C GLY A 8 30.59 -24.49 -13.15
N VAL A 9 29.45 -23.80 -13.20
CA VAL A 9 29.35 -22.53 -13.95
C VAL A 9 30.07 -21.43 -13.20
N ASP A 10 31.09 -20.83 -13.81
CA ASP A 10 31.94 -19.76 -13.22
C ASP A 10 31.57 -18.37 -13.76
N ASP A 11 30.27 -18.04 -13.87
CA ASP A 11 29.81 -16.72 -14.27
C ASP A 11 29.50 -15.86 -13.02
N PRO A 12 30.22 -14.74 -12.78
CA PRO A 12 29.97 -13.85 -11.65
C PRO A 12 28.55 -13.28 -11.57
N ALA A 13 27.92 -13.02 -12.72
CA ALA A 13 26.53 -12.52 -12.77
C ALA A 13 25.56 -13.57 -12.22
N PHE A 14 25.74 -14.82 -12.60
CA PHE A 14 24.93 -15.94 -12.11
C PHE A 14 25.05 -16.14 -10.57
N TYR A 15 26.24 -15.96 -10.01
CA TYR A 15 26.46 -16.03 -8.56
C TYR A 15 25.71 -14.90 -7.82
N ASN A 16 25.70 -13.67 -8.37
CA ASN A 16 24.97 -12.55 -7.79
C ASN A 16 23.46 -12.78 -7.81
N ASP A 17 22.91 -13.22 -8.94
CA ASP A 17 21.47 -13.52 -9.05
C ASP A 17 21.08 -14.64 -8.08
N ALA A 18 21.89 -15.71 -7.99
CA ALA A 18 21.66 -16.81 -7.06
C ALA A 18 21.67 -16.33 -5.60
N LEU A 19 22.63 -15.45 -5.23
CA LEU A 19 22.72 -14.89 -3.90
C LEU A 19 21.49 -14.03 -3.56
N LEU A 20 21.07 -13.20 -4.51
CA LEU A 20 19.88 -12.36 -4.37
C LEU A 20 18.61 -13.22 -4.17
N TYR A 21 18.41 -14.25 -4.99
CA TYR A 21 17.28 -15.19 -4.83
C TYR A 21 17.31 -15.97 -3.51
N LEU A 22 18.48 -16.41 -3.04
CA LEU A 22 18.60 -17.11 -1.76
C LEU A 22 18.20 -16.24 -0.59
N VAL A 23 18.59 -14.97 -0.60
CA VAL A 23 18.19 -14.01 0.43
C VAL A 23 16.70 -13.72 0.32
N ALA A 24 16.18 -13.40 -0.87
CA ALA A 24 14.77 -13.10 -1.08
C ALA A 24 13.85 -14.26 -0.68
N SER A 25 14.30 -15.51 -0.84
CA SER A 25 13.60 -16.70 -0.35
C SER A 25 13.78 -16.98 1.16
N GLY A 26 14.48 -16.11 1.90
CA GLY A 26 14.76 -16.30 3.33
C GLY A 26 15.78 -17.40 3.65
N ASN A 27 16.45 -18.00 2.66
CA ASN A 27 17.41 -19.08 2.86
C ASN A 27 18.80 -18.52 3.22
N PHE A 28 18.91 -17.92 4.40
CA PHE A 28 20.15 -17.30 4.89
C PHE A 28 21.30 -18.27 5.08
N ASN A 29 21.03 -19.52 5.45
CA ASN A 29 22.11 -20.52 5.61
C ASN A 29 22.80 -20.81 4.27
N ALA A 30 22.05 -20.94 3.19
CA ALA A 30 22.61 -21.16 1.86
C ALA A 30 23.26 -19.86 1.33
N SER A 31 22.66 -18.69 1.57
CA SER A 31 23.22 -17.41 1.12
C SER A 31 24.57 -17.12 1.76
N PHE A 32 24.76 -17.41 3.05
CA PHE A 32 26.06 -17.24 3.73
C PHE A 32 27.12 -18.23 3.25
N LYS A 33 26.73 -19.45 2.92
CA LYS A 33 27.67 -20.42 2.31
C LYS A 33 28.09 -19.96 0.91
N LEU A 34 27.13 -19.48 0.11
CA LEU A 34 27.41 -18.98 -1.22
C LEU A 34 28.28 -17.73 -1.18
N SER A 35 27.97 -16.76 -0.28
CA SER A 35 28.75 -15.54 -0.14
C SER A 35 30.22 -15.82 0.23
N LYS A 36 30.48 -16.82 1.10
CA LYS A 36 31.82 -17.24 1.41
C LYS A 36 32.55 -17.83 0.18
N LYS A 37 31.88 -18.71 -0.58
CA LYS A 37 32.43 -19.27 -1.83
C LYS A 37 32.75 -18.16 -2.84
N MET A 38 31.88 -17.21 -3.04
CA MET A 38 32.11 -16.06 -3.95
C MET A 38 33.32 -15.23 -3.50
N PHE A 39 33.43 -14.97 -2.19
CA PHE A 39 34.56 -14.25 -1.62
C PHE A 39 35.88 -14.97 -1.83
N ASP A 40 35.92 -16.29 -1.62
CA ASP A 40 37.08 -17.14 -1.84
C ASP A 40 37.48 -17.22 -3.32
N LEU A 41 36.56 -17.02 -4.25
CA LEU A 41 36.77 -16.92 -5.69
C LEU A 41 37.11 -15.49 -6.17
N ASP A 42 37.32 -14.55 -5.26
CA ASP A 42 37.58 -13.12 -5.51
C ASP A 42 36.48 -12.40 -6.34
N ILE A 43 35.25 -12.93 -6.32
CA ILE A 43 34.08 -12.25 -6.91
C ILE A 43 33.71 -11.08 -5.99
N ARG A 44 33.58 -9.87 -6.56
CA ARG A 44 33.22 -8.64 -5.83
C ARG A 44 31.89 -8.12 -6.34
N SER A 45 30.99 -7.77 -5.42
CA SER A 45 29.73 -7.10 -5.76
C SER A 45 29.10 -6.43 -4.53
N PRO A 46 28.22 -5.43 -4.74
CA PRO A 46 27.44 -4.81 -3.66
C PRO A 46 26.62 -5.84 -2.88
N VAL A 47 25.96 -6.77 -3.57
CA VAL A 47 25.11 -7.83 -2.97
C VAL A 47 25.94 -8.72 -2.06
N LEU A 48 27.10 -9.19 -2.54
CA LEU A 48 28.04 -10.00 -1.74
C LEU A 48 28.48 -9.26 -0.47
N GLY A 49 28.98 -8.01 -0.64
CA GLY A 49 29.46 -7.20 0.47
C GLY A 49 28.39 -7.03 1.54
N LEU A 50 27.16 -6.67 1.12
CA LEU A 50 26.05 -6.47 2.02
C LEU A 50 25.67 -7.75 2.77
N VAL A 51 25.54 -8.90 2.10
CA VAL A 51 25.19 -10.19 2.74
C VAL A 51 26.25 -10.61 3.77
N MET A 52 27.54 -10.45 3.46
CA MET A 52 28.63 -10.77 4.40
C MET A 52 28.61 -9.84 5.63
N ILE A 53 28.38 -8.55 5.43
CA ILE A 53 28.28 -7.56 6.52
C ILE A 53 27.10 -7.91 7.43
N ILE A 54 25.91 -8.18 6.85
CA ILE A 54 24.70 -8.56 7.59
C ILE A 54 24.92 -9.85 8.39
N GLU A 55 25.61 -10.84 7.83
CA GLU A 55 25.99 -12.04 8.58
C GLU A 55 26.79 -11.71 9.85
N LYS A 56 27.79 -10.82 9.75
CA LYS A 56 28.61 -10.44 10.92
C LYS A 56 27.83 -9.63 11.95
N ILE A 57 26.99 -8.71 11.50
CA ILE A 57 26.12 -7.94 12.39
C ILE A 57 25.14 -8.86 13.13
N SER A 58 24.53 -9.83 12.44
CA SER A 58 23.59 -10.79 13.06
C SER A 58 24.26 -11.63 14.16
N LYS A 59 25.55 -11.92 14.00
CA LYS A 59 26.38 -12.68 14.95
C LYS A 59 27.07 -11.79 16.00
N GLU A 60 26.73 -10.50 16.04
CA GLU A 60 27.30 -9.48 16.96
C GLU A 60 28.82 -9.31 16.87
N LYS A 61 29.40 -9.65 15.72
CA LYS A 61 30.81 -9.51 15.42
C LYS A 61 31.14 -8.10 14.89
N ILE A 62 30.98 -7.10 15.75
CA ILE A 62 31.00 -5.67 15.38
C ILE A 62 32.32 -5.27 14.68
N ASN A 63 33.49 -5.71 15.18
CA ASN A 63 34.77 -5.36 14.57
C ASN A 63 34.92 -5.98 13.19
N GLU A 64 34.51 -7.26 13.01
CA GLU A 64 34.53 -7.92 11.70
C GLU A 64 33.58 -7.23 10.71
N SER A 65 32.37 -6.79 11.17
CA SER A 65 31.45 -6.08 10.31
C SER A 65 32.00 -4.73 9.83
N ILE A 66 32.63 -3.93 10.71
CA ILE A 66 33.28 -2.68 10.33
C ILE A 66 34.43 -2.93 9.34
N SER A 67 35.24 -3.97 9.56
CA SER A 67 36.30 -4.31 8.62
C SER A 67 35.78 -4.70 7.24
N LEU A 68 34.67 -5.42 7.17
CA LEU A 68 33.98 -5.71 5.89
C LEU A 68 33.39 -4.46 5.24
N VAL A 69 32.77 -3.55 6.01
CA VAL A 69 32.30 -2.27 5.47
C VAL A 69 33.43 -1.50 4.85
N ASN A 70 34.61 -1.46 5.48
CA ASN A 70 35.78 -0.79 4.91
C ASN A 70 36.30 -1.49 3.64
N LEU A 71 36.26 -2.83 3.60
CA LEU A 71 36.68 -3.62 2.44
C LEU A 71 35.77 -3.38 1.22
N PHE A 72 34.45 -3.27 1.45
CA PHE A 72 33.43 -3.08 0.40
C PHE A 72 32.98 -1.61 0.25
N GLU A 73 33.71 -0.66 0.84
CA GLU A 73 33.30 0.76 0.85
C GLU A 73 33.05 1.35 -0.55
N LYS A 74 33.86 0.92 -1.54
CA LYS A 74 33.72 1.38 -2.93
C LYS A 74 32.62 0.69 -3.71
N ASP A 75 32.18 -0.48 -3.25
CA ASP A 75 31.15 -1.30 -3.91
C ASP A 75 29.75 -0.96 -3.38
N LEU A 76 29.66 -0.49 -2.13
CA LEU A 76 28.38 -0.21 -1.47
C LEU A 76 27.95 1.27 -1.64
N PRO A 77 26.65 1.55 -1.70
CA PRO A 77 26.16 2.92 -1.64
C PRO A 77 26.67 3.66 -0.40
N PRO A 78 27.14 4.92 -0.54
CA PRO A 78 27.67 5.70 0.58
C PRO A 78 26.71 5.82 1.78
N VAL A 79 25.41 5.89 1.52
CA VAL A 79 24.35 5.93 2.55
C VAL A 79 24.36 4.66 3.41
N LEU A 80 24.51 3.47 2.82
CA LEU A 80 24.64 2.21 3.56
C LEU A 80 25.94 2.17 4.39
N VAL A 81 27.05 2.59 3.81
CA VAL A 81 28.35 2.60 4.48
C VAL A 81 28.30 3.48 5.74
N ALA A 82 27.87 4.73 5.59
CA ALA A 82 27.80 5.69 6.70
C ALA A 82 26.78 5.25 7.76
N SER A 83 25.61 4.76 7.32
CA SER A 83 24.59 4.26 8.23
C SER A 83 25.10 3.08 9.07
N ILE A 84 25.65 2.03 8.43
CA ILE A 84 26.15 0.86 9.15
C ILE A 84 27.28 1.23 10.12
N ARG A 85 28.24 2.09 9.70
CA ARG A 85 29.30 2.58 10.60
C ARG A 85 28.72 3.33 11.79
N GLY A 86 27.81 4.26 11.54
CA GLY A 86 27.15 5.05 12.59
C GLY A 86 26.47 4.18 13.63
N TRP A 87 25.64 3.21 13.20
CA TRP A 87 24.96 2.29 14.09
C TRP A 87 25.90 1.34 14.82
N MET A 88 26.99 0.90 14.18
CA MET A 88 28.02 0.06 14.84
C MET A 88 28.84 0.85 15.86
N HIS A 89 29.13 2.13 15.63
CA HIS A 89 29.73 3.02 16.63
C HIS A 89 28.79 3.23 17.83
N LEU A 90 27.51 3.43 17.57
CA LEU A 90 26.49 3.56 18.63
C LEU A 90 26.45 2.31 19.51
N LYS A 91 26.50 1.11 18.91
CA LYS A 91 26.58 -0.18 19.62
C LYS A 91 27.78 -0.29 20.53
N LYS A 92 28.91 0.37 20.17
CA LYS A 92 30.12 0.45 21.00
C LYS A 92 30.04 1.53 22.10
N GLY A 93 28.93 2.22 22.26
CA GLY A 93 28.78 3.31 23.20
C GLY A 93 29.48 4.61 22.78
N LYS A 94 29.84 4.75 21.50
CA LYS A 94 30.60 5.87 20.95
C LYS A 94 29.67 6.84 20.23
N LEU A 95 28.97 7.69 21.01
CA LEU A 95 27.98 8.64 20.48
C LEU A 95 28.60 9.62 19.44
N GLU A 96 29.74 10.23 19.76
CA GLU A 96 30.34 11.24 18.89
C GLU A 96 30.82 10.65 17.54
N ASP A 97 31.42 9.43 17.58
CA ASP A 97 31.81 8.73 16.35
C ASP A 97 30.56 8.39 15.50
N SER A 98 29.46 8.00 16.15
CA SER A 98 28.17 7.72 15.50
C SER A 98 27.58 8.96 14.84
N LEU A 99 27.52 10.08 15.56
CA LEU A 99 27.04 11.37 15.05
C LEU A 99 27.88 11.88 13.87
N TYR A 100 29.20 11.65 13.91
CA TYR A 100 30.08 11.99 12.79
C TYR A 100 29.71 11.22 11.51
N GLU A 101 29.46 9.91 11.63
CA GLU A 101 29.03 9.10 10.49
C GLU A 101 27.61 9.51 10.01
N PHE A 102 26.67 9.73 10.93
CA PHE A 102 25.31 10.18 10.56
C PHE A 102 25.30 11.54 9.88
N LYS A 103 26.19 12.45 10.24
CA LYS A 103 26.30 13.75 9.57
C LYS A 103 26.57 13.61 8.06
N LYS A 104 27.30 12.58 7.62
CA LYS A 104 27.52 12.30 6.19
C LYS A 104 26.25 11.97 5.43
N LEU A 105 25.19 11.50 6.12
CA LEU A 105 23.90 11.19 5.55
C LEU A 105 23.03 12.43 5.30
N SER A 106 23.34 13.57 5.93
CA SER A 106 22.63 14.84 5.70
C SER A 106 22.90 15.43 4.31
N ASP A 107 24.02 15.06 3.70
CA ASP A 107 24.41 15.47 2.34
C ASP A 107 23.95 14.45 1.27
N ALA A 108 23.26 13.38 1.66
CA ALA A 108 22.70 12.41 0.74
C ALA A 108 21.54 13.03 -0.05
N ASP A 109 21.45 12.70 -1.34
CA ASP A 109 20.38 13.18 -2.25
C ASP A 109 19.05 12.44 -1.93
N LEU A 110 18.58 12.63 -0.71
CA LEU A 110 17.32 12.12 -0.19
C LEU A 110 16.37 13.31 0.03
N ASN A 111 15.07 13.07 -0.13
CA ASN A 111 14.05 14.11 0.07
C ASN A 111 13.93 14.58 1.53
N PHE A 112 14.70 14.02 2.47
CA PHE A 112 14.75 14.37 3.89
C PHE A 112 16.14 14.16 4.49
N ASP A 113 16.42 14.83 5.62
CA ASP A 113 17.70 14.74 6.33
C ASP A 113 17.79 13.47 7.18
N LEU A 114 18.24 12.36 6.57
CA LEU A 114 18.44 11.08 7.22
C LEU A 114 19.47 11.16 8.36
N GLY A 115 20.50 11.99 8.20
CA GLY A 115 21.54 12.19 9.22
C GLY A 115 20.98 12.82 10.49
N ALA A 116 20.16 13.86 10.36
CA ALA A 116 19.46 14.45 11.50
C ALA A 116 18.48 13.46 12.14
N TYR A 117 17.76 12.68 11.35
CA TYR A 117 16.83 11.67 11.86
C TYR A 117 17.53 10.61 12.72
N TYR A 118 18.63 10.02 12.23
CA TYR A 118 19.40 9.04 13.00
C TYR A 118 20.14 9.66 14.19
N SER A 119 20.58 10.92 14.07
CA SER A 119 21.16 11.65 15.20
C SER A 119 20.17 11.85 16.35
N ALA A 120 18.90 12.16 16.04
CA ALA A 120 17.86 12.27 17.06
C ALA A 120 17.65 10.93 17.81
N ILE A 121 17.64 9.81 17.08
CA ILE A 121 17.55 8.49 17.69
C ILE A 121 18.78 8.18 18.56
N ALA A 122 19.98 8.49 18.06
CA ALA A 122 21.21 8.29 18.81
C ALA A 122 21.24 9.10 20.13
N TYR A 123 20.83 10.35 20.10
CA TYR A 123 20.69 11.15 21.33
C TYR A 123 19.69 10.54 22.30
N SER A 124 18.51 10.10 21.81
CA SER A 124 17.49 9.47 22.66
C SER A 124 17.99 8.19 23.31
N LYS A 125 18.75 7.36 22.57
CA LYS A 125 19.37 6.13 23.14
C LYS A 125 20.38 6.42 24.27
N PHE A 126 20.99 7.59 24.26
CA PHE A 126 21.87 8.07 25.35
C PHE A 126 21.13 8.92 26.40
N SER A 127 19.79 8.81 26.47
CA SER A 127 18.94 9.57 27.41
C SER A 127 19.06 11.10 27.27
N LYS A 128 19.55 11.59 26.12
CA LYS A 128 19.64 13.01 25.76
C LYS A 128 18.39 13.42 24.99
N ASN A 129 17.21 13.23 25.61
CA ASN A 129 15.91 13.40 24.92
C ASN A 129 15.63 14.86 24.56
N GLU A 130 16.15 15.85 25.29
CA GLU A 130 16.01 17.27 24.94
C GLU A 130 16.73 17.61 23.63
N GLU A 131 17.95 17.10 23.43
CA GLU A 131 18.72 17.24 22.20
C GLU A 131 18.00 16.56 21.03
N ALA A 132 17.47 15.35 21.25
CA ALA A 132 16.69 14.62 20.26
C ALA A 132 15.45 15.45 19.83
N LEU A 133 14.69 15.98 20.78
CA LEU A 133 13.52 16.83 20.50
C LEU A 133 13.87 18.14 19.77
N LYS A 134 14.99 18.77 20.09
CA LYS A 134 15.47 19.95 19.35
C LYS A 134 15.69 19.65 17.86
N ILE A 135 16.31 18.50 17.55
CA ILE A 135 16.52 18.07 16.15
C ILE A 135 15.17 17.77 15.47
N ILE A 136 14.30 17.02 16.12
CA ILE A 136 12.97 16.66 15.59
C ILE A 136 12.15 17.93 15.29
N ASN A 137 12.08 18.88 16.23
CA ASN A 137 11.29 20.09 16.06
C ASN A 137 11.85 20.99 14.94
N LYS A 138 13.18 21.07 14.82
CA LYS A 138 13.84 21.83 13.74
C LYS A 138 13.53 21.26 12.36
N ASN A 139 13.43 19.92 12.24
CA ASN A 139 13.29 19.21 10.97
C ASN A 139 11.88 18.60 10.76
N ASN A 140 10.90 18.98 11.57
CA ASN A 140 9.58 18.35 11.59
C ASN A 140 8.91 18.26 10.21
N ASN A 141 9.02 19.28 9.37
CA ASN A 141 8.44 19.28 8.03
C ASN A 141 9.17 18.32 7.07
N ASN A 142 10.49 18.21 7.17
CA ASN A 142 11.29 17.31 6.35
C ASN A 142 11.06 15.83 6.74
N PHE A 143 10.86 15.57 8.03
CA PHE A 143 10.64 14.20 8.53
C PHE A 143 9.23 13.67 8.26
N LYS A 144 8.25 14.52 7.91
CA LYS A 144 6.91 14.06 7.51
C LYS A 144 6.93 13.07 6.34
N LEU A 145 7.95 13.12 5.49
CA LEU A 145 8.15 12.17 4.39
C LEU A 145 8.42 10.74 4.87
N LEU A 146 8.89 10.57 6.13
CA LEU A 146 9.03 9.25 6.78
C LEU A 146 7.69 8.64 7.24
N GLY A 147 6.60 9.38 7.01
CA GLY A 147 5.25 8.90 7.30
C GLY A 147 4.99 8.64 8.78
N LYS A 148 4.15 7.66 9.06
CA LYS A 148 3.76 7.28 10.42
C LYS A 148 4.93 6.87 11.32
N ASN A 149 6.00 6.32 10.76
CA ASN A 149 7.15 5.88 11.53
C ASN A 149 7.85 7.04 12.24
N PHE A 150 7.88 8.21 11.59
CA PHE A 150 8.36 9.45 12.24
C PHE A 150 7.47 9.87 13.40
N GLU A 151 6.16 9.82 13.23
CA GLU A 151 5.22 10.22 14.28
C GLU A 151 5.26 9.26 15.49
N ILE A 152 5.48 7.97 15.24
CA ILE A 152 5.71 6.98 16.30
C ILE A 152 6.99 7.32 17.07
N LEU A 153 8.12 7.52 16.37
CA LEU A 153 9.40 7.88 17.00
C LEU A 153 9.30 9.18 17.81
N LYS A 154 8.71 10.22 17.22
CA LYS A 154 8.49 11.50 17.88
C LYS A 154 7.69 11.32 19.18
N SER A 155 6.63 10.55 19.12
CA SER A 155 5.79 10.24 20.29
C SER A 155 6.57 9.51 21.37
N GLU A 156 7.40 8.54 21.01
CA GLU A 156 8.27 7.82 21.95
C GLU A 156 9.23 8.77 22.66
N ILE A 157 9.95 9.62 21.91
CA ILE A 157 10.91 10.56 22.49
C ILE A 157 10.20 11.57 23.39
N MET A 158 9.01 12.07 23.01
CA MET A 158 8.20 12.96 23.85
C MET A 158 7.76 12.29 25.16
N VAL A 159 7.29 11.02 25.10
CA VAL A 159 6.96 10.25 26.30
C VAL A 159 8.19 10.07 27.21
N MET A 160 9.34 9.73 26.65
CA MET A 160 10.60 9.58 27.38
C MET A 160 11.09 10.90 27.99
N SER A 161 10.69 12.04 27.43
CA SER A 161 10.97 13.38 27.96
C SER A 161 9.95 13.86 28.99
N GLY A 162 8.93 13.04 29.31
CA GLY A 162 7.86 13.38 30.26
C GLY A 162 6.77 14.29 29.70
N GLU A 163 6.72 14.54 28.40
CA GLU A 163 5.74 15.43 27.75
C GLU A 163 4.40 14.72 27.43
N ASN A 164 3.92 13.83 28.30
CA ASN A 164 2.78 12.93 28.05
C ASN A 164 1.49 13.64 27.58
N PHE A 165 1.22 14.85 28.05
CA PHE A 165 0.03 15.59 27.64
C PHE A 165 0.15 16.10 26.20
N LYS A 166 1.30 16.65 25.83
CA LYS A 166 1.55 17.16 24.48
C LYS A 166 1.56 16.04 23.42
N VAL A 167 1.98 14.82 23.80
CA VAL A 167 1.98 13.67 22.89
C VAL A 167 0.58 13.37 22.38
N GLN A 168 -0.43 13.39 23.24
CA GLN A 168 -1.82 13.09 22.82
C GLN A 168 -2.32 14.12 21.81
N GLU A 169 -2.08 15.42 22.05
CA GLU A 169 -2.46 16.47 21.11
C GLU A 169 -1.72 16.35 19.78
N THR A 170 -0.40 16.12 19.84
CA THR A 170 0.44 15.93 18.65
C THR A 170 -0.04 14.74 17.82
N LEU A 171 -0.27 13.58 18.45
CA LEU A 171 -0.76 12.38 17.77
C LEU A 171 -2.14 12.58 17.14
N LYS A 172 -3.05 13.28 17.83
CA LYS A 172 -4.37 13.57 17.29
C LYS A 172 -4.28 14.37 15.98
N ASN A 173 -3.40 15.37 15.93
CA ASN A 173 -3.14 16.14 14.72
C ASN A 173 -2.47 15.30 13.63
N SER A 174 -1.52 14.43 14.00
CA SER A 174 -0.85 13.53 13.07
C SER A 174 -1.81 12.51 12.47
N ILE A 175 -2.71 11.93 13.26
CA ILE A 175 -3.73 10.98 12.78
C ILE A 175 -4.57 11.62 11.67
N SER A 176 -5.01 12.88 11.83
CA SER A 176 -5.76 13.58 10.79
C SER A 176 -4.93 13.81 9.52
N ASN A 177 -3.63 14.10 9.65
CA ASN A 177 -2.72 14.30 8.51
C ASN A 177 -2.40 13.01 7.75
N PHE A 178 -2.42 11.85 8.42
CA PHE A 178 -2.14 10.53 7.83
C PHE A 178 -3.43 9.73 7.55
N LEU A 179 -4.47 10.40 7.09
CA LEU A 179 -5.74 9.78 6.66
C LEU A 179 -6.30 8.79 7.69
N ASN A 180 -6.14 9.11 8.98
CA ASN A 180 -6.61 8.28 10.07
C ASN A 180 -5.90 6.91 10.19
N ASP A 181 -4.59 6.86 9.99
CA ASP A 181 -3.80 5.62 10.11
C ASP A 181 -4.12 4.83 11.38
N ILE A 182 -4.44 3.55 11.19
CA ILE A 182 -4.92 2.68 12.27
C ILE A 182 -3.85 2.40 13.34
N THR A 183 -2.58 2.38 12.95
CA THR A 183 -1.46 2.17 13.88
C THR A 183 -1.26 3.38 14.78
N LEU A 184 -1.37 4.60 14.22
CA LEU A 184 -1.32 5.84 15.03
C LEU A 184 -2.52 5.96 15.97
N LYS A 185 -3.71 5.55 15.55
CA LYS A 185 -4.90 5.48 16.43
C LYS A 185 -4.68 4.50 17.59
N GLU A 186 -4.09 3.35 17.31
CA GLU A 186 -3.80 2.38 18.36
C GLU A 186 -2.73 2.89 19.33
N LEU A 187 -1.68 3.55 18.83
CA LEU A 187 -0.68 4.22 19.66
C LEU A 187 -1.33 5.28 20.57
N TYR A 188 -2.18 6.13 20.00
CA TYR A 188 -2.91 7.14 20.75
C TYR A 188 -3.77 6.53 21.89
N ARG A 189 -4.52 5.46 21.58
CA ARG A 189 -5.35 4.75 22.56
C ARG A 189 -4.51 4.18 23.70
N LYS A 190 -3.35 3.60 23.40
CA LYS A 190 -2.43 3.05 24.41
C LYS A 190 -1.87 4.13 25.32
N ILE A 191 -1.44 5.26 24.76
CA ILE A 191 -0.94 6.42 25.52
C ILE A 191 -2.05 7.01 26.38
N LYS A 192 -3.26 7.22 25.82
CA LYS A 192 -4.42 7.78 26.55
C LYS A 192 -4.84 6.92 27.73
N ASN A 193 -4.73 5.61 27.62
CA ASN A 193 -5.09 4.67 28.69
C ASN A 193 -3.96 4.40 29.68
N ASN A 194 -2.90 5.22 29.70
CA ASN A 194 -1.70 5.04 30.53
C ASN A 194 -1.07 3.63 30.43
N LYS A 195 -1.40 2.89 29.39
CA LYS A 195 -0.67 1.71 29.00
C LYS A 195 0.59 2.20 28.30
N LEU A 196 1.55 2.70 29.12
CA LEU A 196 2.88 3.11 28.68
C LEU A 196 3.57 1.90 28.07
N TYR A 197 3.23 1.66 26.83
CA TYR A 197 3.91 0.68 26.01
C TYR A 197 5.15 1.38 25.50
N TYR A 198 6.30 0.99 26.04
CA TYR A 198 7.58 1.35 25.43
C TYR A 198 7.72 0.55 24.14
N TYR A 199 6.95 0.96 23.11
CA TYR A 199 7.22 0.52 21.77
C TYR A 199 8.45 1.30 21.30
N GLN A 200 9.61 0.69 21.40
CA GLN A 200 10.82 1.25 20.84
C GLN A 200 10.88 0.86 19.38
N ILE A 201 10.56 1.81 18.49
CA ILE A 201 10.72 1.64 17.03
C ILE A 201 12.16 1.21 16.71
N PHE A 202 13.13 1.71 17.51
CA PHE A 202 14.54 1.34 17.47
C PHE A 202 14.94 0.65 18.78
N GLN A 203 14.60 -0.61 18.96
CA GLN A 203 14.93 -1.39 20.15
C GLN A 203 16.45 -1.57 20.32
N ASP A 204 17.15 -1.79 19.21
CA ASP A 204 18.60 -1.90 19.15
C ASP A 204 19.17 -1.23 17.88
N GLU A 205 20.50 -1.24 17.74
CA GLU A 205 21.20 -0.62 16.61
C GLU A 205 20.96 -1.38 15.30
N LYS A 206 20.58 -2.66 15.36
CA LYS A 206 20.22 -3.46 14.17
C LYS A 206 18.96 -2.90 13.52
N ASN A 207 18.02 -2.36 14.33
CA ASN A 207 16.81 -1.74 13.79
C ASN A 207 17.13 -0.50 12.93
N GLY A 208 18.15 0.28 13.27
CA GLY A 208 18.58 1.41 12.44
C GLY A 208 19.19 0.98 11.10
N ILE A 209 19.95 -0.10 11.10
CA ILE A 209 20.45 -0.69 9.84
C ILE A 209 19.29 -1.26 9.01
N SER A 210 18.36 -1.96 9.66
CA SER A 210 17.16 -2.48 9.01
C SER A 210 16.31 -1.36 8.40
N ASP A 211 16.18 -0.23 9.08
CA ASP A 211 15.50 0.96 8.58
C ASP A 211 16.18 1.52 7.31
N THR A 212 17.52 1.58 7.31
CA THR A 212 18.27 1.99 6.12
C THR A 212 18.04 1.03 4.96
N LEU A 213 18.00 -0.28 5.20
CA LEU A 213 17.72 -1.28 4.16
C LEU A 213 16.35 -1.10 3.52
N LEU A 214 15.33 -0.72 4.30
CA LEU A 214 13.99 -0.44 3.75
C LEU A 214 13.97 0.79 2.81
N LEU A 215 14.85 1.77 2.98
CA LEU A 215 14.97 2.89 2.02
C LEU A 215 15.40 2.40 0.63
N PHE A 216 16.22 1.35 0.57
CA PHE A 216 16.64 0.73 -0.70
C PHE A 216 15.58 -0.23 -1.26
N ALA A 217 14.69 -0.76 -0.43
CA ALA A 217 13.55 -1.54 -0.89
C ALA A 217 12.55 -0.68 -1.70
N GLN A 218 12.40 0.59 -1.34
CA GLN A 218 11.49 1.55 -1.97
C GLN A 218 12.08 2.26 -3.21
N GLY A 219 13.25 1.84 -3.71
CA GLY A 219 13.98 2.46 -4.81
C GLY A 219 13.20 2.56 -6.13
N GLU A 220 13.76 3.30 -7.10
CA GLU A 220 13.10 3.71 -8.35
C GLU A 220 12.33 2.59 -9.07
N SER A 221 11.04 2.85 -9.28
CA SER A 221 10.13 2.01 -10.06
C SER A 221 10.54 1.95 -11.54
N GLY A 222 10.77 0.74 -12.07
CA GLY A 222 10.96 0.56 -13.52
C GLY A 222 11.93 -0.52 -13.98
N GLN A 223 12.61 -1.25 -13.09
CA GLN A 223 13.51 -2.35 -13.49
C GLN A 223 12.78 -3.71 -13.47
N ILE A 224 13.14 -4.58 -14.43
CA ILE A 224 12.53 -5.91 -14.67
C ILE A 224 12.52 -6.84 -13.43
N ASN A 225 13.33 -6.55 -12.40
CA ASN A 225 13.43 -7.35 -11.16
C ASN A 225 13.10 -6.55 -9.89
N GLN A 226 12.34 -5.47 -9.98
CA GLN A 226 12.08 -4.57 -8.84
C GLN A 226 11.50 -5.31 -7.62
N LYS A 227 10.46 -6.13 -7.80
CA LYS A 227 9.85 -6.91 -6.72
C LYS A 227 10.86 -7.82 -6.00
N LEU A 228 11.77 -8.43 -6.75
CA LEU A 228 12.81 -9.29 -6.18
C LEU A 228 13.82 -8.51 -5.35
N VAL A 229 14.23 -7.32 -5.81
CA VAL A 229 15.14 -6.42 -5.09
C VAL A 229 14.46 -5.88 -3.82
N GLU A 230 13.20 -5.50 -3.89
CA GLU A 230 12.42 -5.08 -2.73
C GLU A 230 12.35 -6.17 -1.66
N ILE A 231 11.96 -7.40 -2.05
CA ILE A 231 11.94 -8.54 -1.13
C ILE A 231 13.34 -8.81 -0.57
N PHE A 232 14.40 -8.70 -1.36
CA PHE A 232 15.79 -8.90 -0.90
C PHE A 232 16.13 -7.94 0.26
N TYR A 233 15.87 -6.65 0.12
CA TYR A 233 16.16 -5.67 1.17
C TYR A 233 15.23 -5.85 2.38
N CYS A 234 13.94 -6.09 2.17
CA CYS A 234 12.99 -6.38 3.24
C CYS A 234 13.38 -7.65 4.03
N GLN A 235 13.85 -8.70 3.35
CA GLN A 235 14.34 -9.93 3.98
C GLN A 235 15.58 -9.68 4.84
N LEU A 236 16.55 -8.90 4.35
CA LEU A 236 17.72 -8.52 5.13
C LEU A 236 17.35 -7.72 6.38
N ALA A 237 16.42 -6.74 6.22
CA ALA A 237 15.92 -5.93 7.33
C ALA A 237 15.21 -6.81 8.38
N TYR A 238 14.31 -7.69 7.94
CA TYR A 238 13.63 -8.65 8.80
C TYR A 238 14.60 -9.62 9.47
N PHE A 239 15.57 -10.15 8.75
CA PHE A 239 16.57 -11.07 9.30
C PHE A 239 17.35 -10.45 10.46
N LEU A 240 17.77 -9.19 10.37
CA LEU A 240 18.43 -8.46 11.44
C LEU A 240 17.52 -8.17 12.63
N SER A 241 16.25 -7.91 12.37
CA SER A 241 15.30 -7.34 13.34
C SER A 241 14.01 -8.15 13.45
N LYS A 242 14.13 -9.49 13.54
CA LYS A 242 13.00 -10.45 13.53
C LYS A 242 11.90 -10.16 14.56
N ASN A 243 12.25 -9.58 15.69
CA ASN A 243 11.29 -9.31 16.76
C ASN A 243 10.55 -7.98 16.59
N ASN A 244 11.03 -7.10 15.71
CA ASN A 244 10.40 -5.82 15.48
C ASN A 244 9.25 -5.98 14.45
N PRO A 245 7.99 -5.72 14.84
CA PRO A 245 6.81 -5.97 14.00
C PRO A 245 6.76 -5.08 12.76
N ARG A 246 7.41 -3.91 12.76
CA ARG A 246 7.51 -3.03 11.60
C ARG A 246 8.17 -3.77 10.41
N PHE A 247 9.32 -4.42 10.64
CA PHE A 247 10.03 -5.12 9.55
C PHE A 247 9.30 -6.40 9.09
N LYS A 248 8.53 -7.03 9.98
CA LYS A 248 7.59 -8.10 9.61
C LYS A 248 6.50 -7.58 8.66
N LEU A 249 5.94 -6.41 8.99
CA LEU A 249 4.87 -5.80 8.21
C LEU A 249 5.35 -5.42 6.80
N GLU A 250 6.50 -4.75 6.70
CA GLU A 250 7.06 -4.33 5.41
C GLU A 250 7.45 -5.53 4.54
N LEU A 251 8.07 -6.57 5.12
CA LEU A 251 8.33 -7.79 4.37
C LEU A 251 7.03 -8.46 3.90
N ALA A 252 6.00 -8.53 4.74
CA ALA A 252 4.74 -9.15 4.37
C ALA A 252 4.03 -8.39 3.23
N LYS A 253 4.10 -7.05 3.22
CA LYS A 253 3.60 -6.23 2.10
C LYS A 253 4.32 -6.56 0.80
N ALA A 254 5.66 -6.55 0.81
CA ALA A 254 6.47 -6.88 -0.36
C ALA A 254 6.19 -8.31 -0.89
N LEU A 255 5.95 -9.27 0.00
CA LEU A 255 5.58 -10.64 -0.37
C LEU A 255 4.18 -10.69 -1.00
N ASN A 256 3.20 -9.95 -0.48
CA ASN A 256 1.86 -9.87 -1.07
C ASN A 256 1.89 -9.27 -2.48
N GLU A 257 2.66 -8.20 -2.70
CA GLU A 257 2.84 -7.58 -4.02
C GLU A 257 3.50 -8.53 -5.04
N ALA A 258 4.21 -9.53 -4.56
CA ALA A 258 4.81 -10.59 -5.36
C ALA A 258 3.96 -11.87 -5.45
N ASP A 259 2.70 -11.83 -5.01
CA ASP A 259 1.76 -12.95 -4.99
C ASP A 259 2.21 -14.14 -4.09
N LEU A 260 3.06 -13.85 -3.08
CA LEU A 260 3.56 -14.84 -2.11
C LEU A 260 2.72 -14.78 -0.81
N PHE A 261 1.40 -14.98 -0.97
CA PHE A 261 0.43 -14.85 0.12
C PHE A 261 0.71 -15.77 1.32
N LYS A 262 1.13 -17.01 1.07
CA LYS A 262 1.38 -17.98 2.14
C LYS A 262 2.51 -17.55 3.07
N GLU A 263 3.61 -17.10 2.49
CA GLU A 263 4.80 -16.62 3.21
C GLU A 263 4.47 -15.33 3.98
N SER A 264 3.75 -14.40 3.37
CA SER A 264 3.26 -13.18 4.01
C SER A 264 2.38 -13.51 5.23
N LYS A 265 1.43 -14.41 5.07
CA LYS A 265 0.53 -14.85 6.14
C LYS A 265 1.29 -15.43 7.35
N GLU A 266 2.28 -16.30 7.11
CA GLU A 266 3.10 -16.89 8.18
C GLU A 266 3.79 -15.80 9.02
N ILE A 267 4.29 -14.74 8.38
CA ILE A 267 4.96 -13.61 9.04
C ILE A 267 3.95 -12.75 9.81
N LEU A 268 2.84 -12.34 9.19
CA LEU A 268 1.82 -11.49 9.81
C LEU A 268 1.21 -12.12 11.06
N LEU A 269 1.01 -13.44 11.06
CA LEU A 269 0.48 -14.18 12.20
C LEU A 269 1.40 -14.15 13.44
N THR A 270 2.69 -13.86 13.28
CA THR A 270 3.65 -13.73 14.40
C THR A 270 3.57 -12.38 15.13
N ILE A 271 2.80 -11.40 14.63
CA ILE A 271 2.64 -10.10 15.28
C ILE A 271 1.68 -10.22 16.46
N SER A 272 2.16 -9.83 17.65
CA SER A 272 1.43 -9.96 18.91
C SER A 272 0.18 -9.07 18.97
N LYS A 273 -0.85 -9.52 19.72
CA LYS A 273 -2.07 -8.73 19.97
C LYS A 273 -1.79 -7.44 20.75
N ASP A 274 -0.72 -7.41 21.53
CA ASP A 274 -0.35 -6.24 22.32
C ASP A 274 0.43 -5.20 21.53
N ASP A 275 0.79 -5.50 20.28
CA ASP A 275 1.54 -4.59 19.41
C ASP A 275 0.64 -3.54 18.74
N ILE A 276 1.20 -2.33 18.51
CA ILE A 276 0.46 -1.26 17.81
C ILE A 276 0.16 -1.61 16.36
N PHE A 277 0.97 -2.48 15.72
CA PHE A 277 0.79 -2.95 14.35
C PHE A 277 -0.16 -4.15 14.23
N TYR A 278 -0.71 -4.66 15.35
CA TYR A 278 -1.55 -5.86 15.31
C TYR A 278 -2.76 -5.69 14.40
N ILE A 279 -3.53 -4.60 14.58
CA ILE A 279 -4.76 -4.38 13.78
C ILE A 279 -4.38 -4.24 12.30
N GLU A 280 -3.40 -3.40 11.97
CA GLU A 280 -2.93 -3.21 10.60
C GLU A 280 -2.51 -4.55 9.97
N SER A 281 -1.76 -5.37 10.72
CA SER A 281 -1.32 -6.68 10.22
C SER A 281 -2.48 -7.63 9.91
N ARG A 282 -3.57 -7.57 10.67
CA ARG A 282 -4.76 -8.41 10.42
C ARG A 282 -5.62 -7.86 9.28
N LEU A 283 -5.68 -6.54 9.11
CA LEU A 283 -6.33 -5.94 7.94
C LEU A 283 -5.61 -6.33 6.65
N ILE A 284 -4.28 -6.19 6.60
CA ILE A 284 -3.47 -6.62 5.44
C ILE A 284 -3.67 -8.13 5.16
N LEU A 285 -3.70 -8.95 6.20
CA LEU A 285 -3.92 -10.39 6.03
C LEU A 285 -5.32 -10.70 5.48
N ALA A 286 -6.36 -10.00 5.94
CA ALA A 286 -7.72 -10.19 5.46
C ALA A 286 -7.89 -9.70 4.02
N GLU A 287 -7.32 -8.54 3.69
CA GLU A 287 -7.31 -7.99 2.34
C GLU A 287 -6.63 -8.95 1.35
N SER A 288 -5.41 -9.36 1.66
CA SER A 288 -4.65 -10.32 0.84
C SER A 288 -5.36 -11.68 0.72
N ALA A 289 -6.04 -12.16 1.77
CA ALA A 289 -6.86 -13.37 1.69
C ALA A 289 -8.04 -13.19 0.73
N SER A 290 -8.70 -12.02 0.76
CA SER A 290 -9.81 -11.70 -0.15
C SER A 290 -9.35 -11.65 -1.61
N GLU A 291 -8.24 -10.99 -1.90
CA GLU A 291 -7.65 -10.90 -3.23
C GLU A 291 -7.25 -12.26 -3.81
N ASN A 292 -6.81 -13.18 -2.95
CA ASN A 292 -6.46 -14.56 -3.33
C ASN A 292 -7.67 -15.52 -3.29
N SER A 293 -8.89 -15.00 -3.26
CA SER A 293 -10.13 -15.79 -3.25
C SER A 293 -10.35 -16.68 -2.01
N PHE A 294 -9.71 -16.35 -0.87
CA PHE A 294 -9.93 -16.99 0.43
C PHE A 294 -10.97 -16.23 1.28
N GLU A 295 -12.16 -16.00 0.72
CA GLU A 295 -13.21 -15.18 1.33
C GLU A 295 -13.53 -15.58 2.79
N ILE A 296 -13.73 -16.88 3.04
CA ILE A 296 -14.07 -17.37 4.39
C ILE A 296 -12.96 -17.05 5.39
N GLU A 297 -11.71 -17.12 4.98
CA GLU A 297 -10.58 -16.77 5.83
C GLU A 297 -10.56 -15.27 6.13
N ALA A 298 -10.75 -14.41 5.13
CA ALA A 298 -10.83 -12.97 5.29
C ALA A 298 -11.93 -12.58 6.29
N ILE A 299 -13.13 -13.10 6.13
CA ILE A 299 -14.26 -12.86 7.04
C ILE A 299 -13.95 -13.34 8.47
N ASN A 300 -13.34 -14.51 8.64
CA ASN A 300 -12.99 -15.03 9.96
C ASN A 300 -11.95 -14.17 10.66
N ILE A 301 -10.96 -13.62 9.94
CA ILE A 301 -9.95 -12.71 10.49
C ILE A 301 -10.63 -11.43 10.97
N LEU A 302 -11.50 -10.84 10.14
CA LEU A 302 -12.18 -9.58 10.46
C LEU A 302 -13.16 -9.75 11.63
N ASN A 303 -13.92 -10.84 11.69
CA ASN A 303 -14.81 -11.12 12.82
C ASN A 303 -14.04 -11.26 14.14
N LYS A 304 -12.87 -11.93 14.14
CA LYS A 304 -12.00 -11.99 15.32
C LYS A 304 -11.47 -10.62 15.75
N LEU A 305 -11.22 -9.73 14.79
CA LEU A 305 -10.86 -8.34 15.11
C LEU A 305 -12.04 -7.60 15.75
N ILE A 306 -13.25 -7.76 15.22
CA ILE A 306 -14.47 -7.13 15.74
C ILE A 306 -14.72 -7.56 17.20
N GLU A 307 -14.52 -8.83 17.54
CA GLU A 307 -14.67 -9.32 18.92
C GLU A 307 -13.74 -8.60 19.91
N THR A 308 -12.57 -8.17 19.46
CA THR A 308 -11.54 -7.58 20.33
C THR A 308 -11.37 -6.07 20.17
N GLN A 309 -11.75 -5.52 19.01
CA GLN A 309 -11.52 -4.15 18.57
C GLN A 309 -12.75 -3.58 17.85
N ASN A 310 -13.92 -3.69 18.46
CA ASN A 310 -15.22 -3.38 17.84
C ASN A 310 -15.46 -1.88 17.51
N ASN A 311 -14.54 -0.99 17.89
CA ASN A 311 -14.67 0.46 17.70
C ASN A 311 -13.89 1.01 16.49
N SER A 312 -13.31 0.16 15.66
CA SER A 312 -12.55 0.56 14.47
C SER A 312 -13.42 0.41 13.22
N PHE A 313 -13.75 1.53 12.58
CA PHE A 313 -14.59 1.52 11.40
C PHE A 313 -13.87 0.88 10.19
N GLU A 314 -12.54 0.92 10.15
CA GLU A 314 -11.70 0.34 9.09
C GLU A 314 -11.91 -1.18 8.97
N ILE A 315 -12.19 -1.84 10.09
CA ILE A 315 -12.49 -3.28 10.09
C ILE A 315 -13.81 -3.54 9.37
N TYR A 316 -14.82 -2.70 9.62
CA TYR A 316 -16.13 -2.83 8.99
C TYR A 316 -16.13 -2.37 7.53
N GLU A 317 -15.28 -1.39 7.17
CA GLU A 317 -15.04 -1.00 5.79
C GLU A 317 -14.52 -2.18 4.97
N LEU A 318 -13.44 -2.82 5.46
CA LEU A 318 -12.86 -3.98 4.78
C LEU A 318 -13.83 -5.16 4.73
N LEU A 319 -14.57 -5.43 5.83
CA LEU A 319 -15.58 -6.48 5.85
C LEU A 319 -16.68 -6.23 4.83
N GLY A 320 -17.15 -4.99 4.72
CA GLY A 320 -18.11 -4.57 3.69
C GLY A 320 -17.56 -4.76 2.29
N ASN A 321 -16.28 -4.42 2.05
CA ASN A 321 -15.61 -4.64 0.78
C ASN A 321 -15.55 -6.13 0.42
N VAL A 322 -15.15 -6.99 1.38
CA VAL A 322 -15.12 -8.45 1.18
C VAL A 322 -16.51 -8.98 0.81
N TYR A 323 -17.54 -8.57 1.51
CA TYR A 323 -18.91 -8.99 1.18
C TYR A 323 -19.37 -8.46 -0.18
N ARG A 324 -19.09 -7.21 -0.52
CA ARG A 324 -19.48 -6.59 -1.79
C ARG A 324 -18.80 -7.27 -2.99
N TYR A 325 -17.50 -7.57 -2.90
CA TYR A 325 -16.78 -8.29 -3.95
C TYR A 325 -17.31 -9.71 -4.18
N ASN A 326 -17.90 -10.32 -3.14
CA ASN A 326 -18.53 -11.63 -3.22
C ASN A 326 -20.06 -11.56 -3.41
N GLU A 327 -20.56 -10.41 -3.88
CA GLU A 327 -21.97 -10.17 -4.23
C GLU A 327 -22.96 -10.40 -3.06
N LYS A 328 -22.48 -10.35 -1.80
CA LYS A 328 -23.29 -10.46 -0.57
C LYS A 328 -23.73 -9.06 -0.10
N PHE A 329 -24.57 -8.44 -0.90
CA PHE A 329 -24.86 -7.00 -0.78
C PHE A 329 -25.61 -6.63 0.51
N GLU A 330 -26.45 -7.49 1.06
CA GLU A 330 -27.13 -7.26 2.34
C GLU A 330 -26.10 -7.18 3.49
N LEU A 331 -25.16 -8.12 3.54
CA LEU A 331 -24.10 -8.14 4.54
C LEU A 331 -23.13 -6.97 4.37
N ALA A 332 -22.87 -6.57 3.12
CA ALA A 332 -22.05 -5.40 2.82
C ALA A 332 -22.72 -4.11 3.32
N GLU A 333 -24.02 -3.94 3.08
CA GLU A 333 -24.81 -2.79 3.57
C GLU A 333 -24.76 -2.71 5.10
N GLU A 334 -24.97 -3.83 5.79
CA GLU A 334 -24.89 -3.90 7.26
C GLU A 334 -23.51 -3.51 7.78
N ALA A 335 -22.44 -4.07 7.20
CA ALA A 335 -21.07 -3.76 7.57
C ALA A 335 -20.74 -2.28 7.36
N TYR A 336 -21.05 -1.71 6.18
CA TYR A 336 -20.83 -0.29 5.93
C TYR A 336 -21.67 0.61 6.84
N SER A 337 -22.90 0.23 7.16
CA SER A 337 -23.76 0.98 8.09
C SER A 337 -23.14 1.04 9.47
N ARG A 338 -22.57 -0.08 9.95
CA ARG A 338 -21.84 -0.09 11.21
C ARG A 338 -20.56 0.75 11.14
N GLY A 339 -19.82 0.65 10.04
CA GLY A 339 -18.63 1.49 9.78
C GLY A 339 -18.96 2.98 9.82
N ILE A 340 -20.02 3.42 9.14
CA ILE A 340 -20.49 4.81 9.13
C ILE A 340 -20.83 5.28 10.55
N TYR A 341 -21.58 4.49 11.31
CA TYR A 341 -21.92 4.82 12.69
C TYR A 341 -20.66 5.04 13.56
N LEU A 342 -19.67 4.15 13.45
CA LEU A 342 -18.42 4.27 14.20
C LEU A 342 -17.59 5.48 13.76
N ALA A 343 -17.51 5.72 12.45
CA ALA A 343 -16.78 6.84 11.89
C ALA A 343 -17.37 8.21 12.32
N GLN A 344 -18.70 8.34 12.31
CA GLN A 344 -19.39 9.54 12.76
C GLN A 344 -19.24 9.81 14.27
N ASN A 345 -19.08 8.77 15.08
CA ASN A 345 -18.88 8.87 16.53
C ASN A 345 -17.41 8.78 16.95
N SER A 346 -16.48 8.85 16.01
CA SER A 346 -15.05 8.85 16.26
C SER A 346 -14.60 10.19 16.86
N GLU A 347 -13.60 10.15 17.76
CA GLU A 347 -12.92 11.38 18.21
C GLU A 347 -11.94 11.98 17.17
N PHE A 348 -11.76 11.29 16.05
CA PHE A 348 -10.93 11.72 14.94
C PHE A 348 -11.81 12.18 13.79
N ASP A 349 -11.40 13.25 13.12
CA ASP A 349 -12.04 13.69 11.87
C ASP A 349 -11.80 12.62 10.79
N ASN A 350 -12.89 12.16 10.17
CA ASN A 350 -12.81 11.03 9.25
C ASN A 350 -12.93 11.49 7.79
N GLN A 351 -11.77 11.74 7.18
CA GLN A 351 -11.69 12.16 5.79
C GLN A 351 -12.17 11.09 4.79
N ASN A 352 -12.21 9.81 5.21
CA ASN A 352 -12.63 8.69 4.36
C ASN A 352 -14.11 8.31 4.53
N LEU A 353 -14.88 9.05 5.34
CA LEU A 353 -16.29 8.77 5.55
C LEU A 353 -17.11 8.74 4.24
N TRP A 354 -16.70 9.53 3.25
CA TRP A 354 -17.32 9.52 1.93
C TRP A 354 -17.21 8.17 1.21
N LEU A 355 -16.11 7.41 1.42
CA LEU A 355 -15.93 6.06 0.84
C LEU A 355 -16.95 5.07 1.38
N LEU A 356 -17.21 5.11 2.69
CA LEU A 356 -18.21 4.23 3.30
C LEU A 356 -19.62 4.50 2.74
N TYR A 357 -19.98 5.77 2.56
CA TYR A 357 -21.25 6.13 1.91
C TYR A 357 -21.27 5.69 0.44
N PHE A 358 -20.17 5.88 -0.29
CA PHE A 358 -20.08 5.48 -1.69
C PHE A 358 -20.26 3.97 -1.84
N PHE A 359 -19.53 3.16 -1.09
CA PHE A 359 -19.63 1.71 -1.20
C PHE A 359 -20.95 1.15 -0.66
N ARG A 360 -21.54 1.78 0.37
CA ARG A 360 -22.91 1.43 0.78
C ARG A 360 -23.94 1.80 -0.28
N GLY A 361 -23.76 2.94 -0.94
CA GLY A 361 -24.59 3.36 -2.06
C GLY A 361 -24.57 2.32 -3.20
N ILE A 362 -23.39 1.78 -3.53
CA ILE A 362 -23.24 0.69 -4.51
C ILE A 362 -23.99 -0.56 -4.05
N ALA A 363 -23.81 -0.99 -2.80
CA ALA A 363 -24.49 -2.17 -2.27
C ALA A 363 -26.01 -2.01 -2.29
N LEU A 364 -26.53 -0.83 -1.92
CA LEU A 364 -27.96 -0.51 -1.95
C LEU A 364 -28.54 -0.48 -3.37
N GLU A 365 -27.77 -0.03 -4.36
CA GLU A 365 -28.19 -0.07 -5.76
C GLU A 365 -28.34 -1.52 -6.24
N GLN A 366 -27.38 -2.38 -5.94
CA GLN A 366 -27.45 -3.81 -6.26
C GLN A 366 -28.67 -4.50 -5.58
N LEU A 367 -29.04 -4.04 -4.39
CA LEU A 367 -30.27 -4.46 -3.70
C LEU A 367 -31.54 -3.79 -4.25
N LYS A 368 -31.43 -2.99 -5.34
CA LYS A 368 -32.52 -2.22 -5.95
C LYS A 368 -33.17 -1.21 -5.01
N ASN A 369 -32.46 -0.82 -3.94
CA ASN A 369 -32.90 0.26 -3.03
C ASN A 369 -32.36 1.61 -3.51
N TYR A 370 -32.86 2.04 -4.67
CA TYR A 370 -32.33 3.19 -5.40
C TYR A 370 -32.41 4.51 -4.63
N GLU A 371 -33.49 4.70 -3.84
CA GLU A 371 -33.64 5.95 -3.09
C GLU A 371 -32.59 6.12 -2.00
N ARG A 372 -32.33 5.07 -1.23
CA ARG A 372 -31.25 5.12 -0.23
C ARG A 372 -29.88 5.18 -0.89
N SER A 373 -29.67 4.50 -2.00
CA SER A 373 -28.44 4.58 -2.79
C SER A 373 -28.15 6.03 -3.23
N LYS A 374 -29.14 6.73 -3.83
CA LYS A 374 -29.01 8.12 -4.23
C LYS A 374 -28.68 9.04 -3.04
N GLN A 375 -29.33 8.82 -1.89
CA GLN A 375 -29.03 9.58 -0.67
C GLN A 375 -27.57 9.39 -0.23
N ASP A 376 -27.07 8.16 -0.20
CA ASP A 376 -25.70 7.86 0.20
C ASP A 376 -24.68 8.44 -0.79
N LEU A 377 -24.91 8.31 -2.10
CA LEU A 377 -24.03 8.88 -3.12
C LEU A 377 -24.00 10.43 -3.05
N ARG A 378 -25.13 11.07 -2.81
CA ARG A 378 -25.19 12.52 -2.57
C ARG A 378 -24.48 12.91 -1.27
N GLN A 379 -24.60 12.09 -0.22
CA GLN A 379 -23.87 12.30 1.03
C GLN A 379 -22.35 12.17 0.80
N ALA A 380 -21.91 11.18 0.02
CA ALA A 380 -20.50 11.05 -0.36
C ALA A 380 -19.99 12.30 -1.09
N LEU A 381 -20.77 12.84 -2.05
CA LEU A 381 -20.43 14.09 -2.75
C LEU A 381 -20.49 15.33 -1.85
N SER A 382 -21.33 15.36 -0.83
CA SER A 382 -21.34 16.46 0.14
C SER A 382 -20.06 16.52 0.97
N LEU A 383 -19.47 15.35 1.26
CA LEU A 383 -18.20 15.20 1.99
C LEU A 383 -16.99 15.42 1.07
N MET A 384 -17.08 14.99 -0.18
CA MET A 384 -16.01 15.06 -1.16
C MET A 384 -16.57 15.41 -2.56
N PRO A 385 -16.79 16.71 -2.87
CA PRO A 385 -17.58 17.14 -4.04
C PRO A 385 -17.01 16.78 -5.41
N ASP A 386 -15.69 16.58 -5.50
CA ASP A 386 -14.97 16.40 -6.77
C ASP A 386 -14.47 14.98 -6.97
N GLN A 387 -15.16 13.98 -6.39
CA GLN A 387 -14.80 12.57 -6.59
C GLN A 387 -15.39 12.05 -7.92
N PRO A 388 -14.56 11.82 -8.94
CA PRO A 388 -15.05 11.48 -10.26
C PRO A 388 -15.78 10.15 -10.29
N GLN A 389 -15.38 9.17 -9.45
CA GLN A 389 -16.05 7.89 -9.36
C GLN A 389 -17.48 8.01 -8.84
N VAL A 390 -17.70 8.85 -7.81
CA VAL A 390 -19.04 9.06 -7.21
C VAL A 390 -19.90 9.85 -8.17
N LEU A 391 -19.36 10.92 -8.78
CA LEU A 391 -20.07 11.71 -9.81
C LEU A 391 -20.52 10.83 -10.97
N ASN A 392 -19.62 9.99 -11.47
CA ASN A 392 -19.91 9.07 -12.56
C ASN A 392 -20.99 8.05 -12.16
N TYR A 393 -20.84 7.43 -10.99
CA TYR A 393 -21.76 6.37 -10.53
C TYR A 393 -23.16 6.91 -10.33
N LEU A 394 -23.31 8.05 -9.64
CA LEU A 394 -24.62 8.67 -9.43
C LEU A 394 -25.22 9.14 -10.76
N GLY A 395 -24.44 9.78 -11.62
CA GLY A 395 -24.90 10.24 -12.93
C GLY A 395 -25.38 9.08 -13.81
N TYR A 396 -24.58 7.99 -13.87
CA TYR A 396 -24.96 6.80 -14.63
C TYR A 396 -26.26 6.17 -14.09
N MET A 397 -26.39 6.01 -12.77
CA MET A 397 -27.58 5.46 -12.14
C MET A 397 -28.84 6.31 -12.44
N LEU A 398 -28.72 7.65 -12.41
CA LEU A 398 -29.83 8.54 -12.76
C LEU A 398 -30.24 8.41 -14.24
N ILE A 399 -29.27 8.21 -15.14
CA ILE A 399 -29.53 7.96 -16.58
C ILE A 399 -30.30 6.65 -16.77
N GLU A 400 -29.85 5.56 -16.15
CA GLU A 400 -30.51 4.26 -16.24
C GLU A 400 -31.95 4.31 -15.70
N GLN A 401 -32.20 5.13 -14.68
CA GLN A 401 -33.53 5.33 -14.11
C GLN A 401 -34.36 6.39 -14.85
N LYS A 402 -33.79 7.05 -15.85
CA LYS A 402 -34.40 8.15 -16.60
C LYS A 402 -34.86 9.33 -15.71
N GLU A 403 -34.07 9.59 -14.66
CA GLU A 403 -34.32 10.65 -13.70
C GLU A 403 -33.29 11.78 -13.86
N ASN A 404 -33.72 13.04 -13.77
CA ASN A 404 -32.82 14.21 -13.72
C ASN A 404 -31.71 14.19 -14.77
N LEU A 405 -32.04 13.87 -16.02
CA LEU A 405 -31.08 13.55 -17.08
C LEU A 405 -30.04 14.66 -17.34
N ASP A 406 -30.45 15.94 -17.21
CA ASP A 406 -29.51 17.06 -17.37
C ASP A 406 -28.50 17.11 -16.22
N GLU A 407 -28.94 16.96 -14.96
CA GLU A 407 -28.08 16.86 -13.78
C GLU A 407 -27.09 15.66 -13.92
N ALA A 408 -27.60 14.53 -14.37
CA ALA A 408 -26.82 13.32 -14.57
C ALA A 408 -25.69 13.52 -15.57
N LEU A 409 -26.00 14.11 -16.75
CA LEU A 409 -24.97 14.41 -17.75
C LEU A 409 -23.94 15.43 -17.25
N ASP A 410 -24.35 16.44 -16.50
CA ASP A 410 -23.45 17.45 -15.96
C ASP A 410 -22.48 16.83 -14.92
N MET A 411 -22.98 15.89 -14.09
CA MET A 411 -22.13 15.13 -13.17
C MET A 411 -21.08 14.29 -13.91
N ILE A 412 -21.49 13.55 -14.96
CA ILE A 412 -20.57 12.73 -15.74
C ILE A 412 -19.58 13.59 -16.53
N ARG A 413 -20.02 14.72 -17.12
CA ARG A 413 -19.10 15.67 -17.76
C ARG A 413 -18.07 16.23 -16.80
N LYS A 414 -18.46 16.53 -15.57
CA LYS A 414 -17.54 16.95 -14.51
C LYS A 414 -16.56 15.84 -14.18
N ALA A 415 -17.01 14.60 -14.07
CA ALA A 415 -16.15 13.43 -13.84
C ALA A 415 -15.12 13.25 -14.97
N VAL A 416 -15.53 13.34 -16.25
CA VAL A 416 -14.62 13.28 -17.41
C VAL A 416 -13.59 14.41 -17.37
N LYS A 417 -13.99 15.63 -16.98
CA LYS A 417 -13.06 16.76 -16.88
C LYS A 417 -11.98 16.53 -15.82
N ILE A 418 -12.32 15.88 -14.69
CA ILE A 418 -11.39 15.58 -13.59
C ILE A 418 -10.50 14.37 -13.95
N SER A 419 -11.08 13.36 -14.62
CA SER A 419 -10.37 12.11 -14.99
C SER A 419 -10.44 11.84 -16.50
N PRO A 420 -9.76 12.65 -17.33
CA PRO A 420 -9.89 12.60 -18.80
C PRO A 420 -9.22 11.38 -19.45
N GLN A 421 -8.54 10.54 -18.67
CA GLN A 421 -7.91 9.29 -19.11
C GLN A 421 -8.64 8.03 -18.60
N SER A 422 -9.81 8.18 -18.00
CA SER A 422 -10.61 7.05 -17.52
C SER A 422 -11.62 6.62 -18.59
N GLY A 423 -11.33 5.51 -19.30
CA GLY A 423 -12.17 5.03 -20.39
C GLY A 423 -13.60 4.73 -19.93
N TYR A 424 -13.78 4.10 -18.77
CA TYR A 424 -15.11 3.79 -18.22
C TYR A 424 -15.95 5.02 -17.86
N ILE A 425 -15.33 6.14 -17.43
CA ILE A 425 -16.06 7.40 -17.17
C ILE A 425 -16.47 8.05 -18.50
N ILE A 426 -15.61 7.97 -19.51
CA ILE A 426 -15.91 8.51 -20.84
C ILE A 426 -16.98 7.67 -21.52
N ASP A 427 -16.94 6.34 -21.38
CA ASP A 427 -18.01 5.44 -21.83
C ASP A 427 -19.37 5.83 -21.21
N SER A 428 -19.41 6.09 -19.90
CA SER A 428 -20.63 6.53 -19.24
C SER A 428 -21.19 7.84 -19.82
N LEU A 429 -20.33 8.77 -20.22
CA LEU A 429 -20.76 10.00 -20.90
C LEU A 429 -21.40 9.67 -22.26
N ALA A 430 -20.73 8.86 -23.06
CA ALA A 430 -21.23 8.47 -24.39
C ALA A 430 -22.54 7.68 -24.28
N TRP A 431 -22.62 6.75 -23.35
CA TRP A 431 -23.84 5.98 -23.07
C TRP A 431 -24.99 6.87 -22.60
N GLY A 432 -24.71 7.85 -21.72
CA GLY A 432 -25.69 8.85 -21.31
C GLY A 432 -26.25 9.66 -22.47
N LEU A 433 -25.40 10.11 -23.39
CA LEU A 433 -25.82 10.78 -24.62
C LEU A 433 -26.63 9.86 -25.52
N TYR A 434 -26.25 8.59 -25.62
CA TYR A 434 -27.02 7.59 -26.36
C TYR A 434 -28.42 7.38 -25.79
N GLN A 435 -28.56 7.23 -24.48
CA GLN A 435 -29.86 7.06 -23.82
C GLN A 435 -30.78 8.29 -23.99
N LEU A 436 -30.20 9.46 -24.17
CA LEU A 436 -30.92 10.70 -24.50
C LEU A 436 -31.25 10.84 -26.01
N GLY A 437 -30.89 9.85 -26.84
CA GLY A 437 -31.09 9.93 -28.29
C GLY A 437 -30.11 10.86 -29.03
N ARG A 438 -29.08 11.38 -28.33
CA ARG A 438 -28.07 12.30 -28.88
C ARG A 438 -26.90 11.50 -29.51
N TYR A 439 -27.28 10.59 -30.44
CA TYR A 439 -26.34 9.59 -30.98
C TYR A 439 -25.13 10.18 -31.71
N SER A 440 -25.32 11.30 -32.42
CA SER A 440 -24.23 11.98 -33.13
C SER A 440 -23.22 12.64 -32.19
N GLU A 441 -23.64 12.99 -30.97
CA GLU A 441 -22.76 13.56 -29.95
C GLU A 441 -22.08 12.46 -29.11
N ALA A 442 -22.68 11.26 -29.07
CA ALA A 442 -22.13 10.13 -28.33
C ALA A 442 -20.92 9.49 -29.02
N ILE A 443 -20.74 9.66 -30.33
CA ILE A 443 -19.70 8.92 -31.08
C ILE A 443 -18.29 9.33 -30.70
N GLU A 444 -17.99 10.63 -30.59
CA GLU A 444 -16.65 11.12 -30.27
C GLU A 444 -16.17 10.66 -28.87
N PRO A 445 -16.92 10.84 -27.78
CA PRO A 445 -16.50 10.29 -26.48
C PRO A 445 -16.43 8.76 -26.48
N MET A 446 -17.28 8.04 -27.24
CA MET A 446 -17.20 6.59 -27.30
C MET A 446 -15.97 6.09 -28.07
N GLU A 447 -15.60 6.75 -29.17
CA GLU A 447 -14.35 6.45 -29.88
C GLU A 447 -13.13 6.68 -28.99
N LYS A 448 -13.15 7.71 -28.13
CA LYS A 448 -12.11 7.91 -27.14
C LYS A 448 -12.12 6.85 -26.03
N ALA A 449 -13.29 6.42 -25.55
CA ALA A 449 -13.41 5.38 -24.54
C ALA A 449 -12.80 4.05 -25.05
N ILE A 450 -13.08 3.65 -26.30
CA ILE A 450 -12.53 2.43 -26.90
C ILE A 450 -11.03 2.49 -27.15
N GLU A 451 -10.45 3.68 -27.35
CA GLU A 451 -8.99 3.84 -27.42
C GLU A 451 -8.32 3.56 -26.08
N LEU A 452 -8.98 3.90 -24.96
CA LEU A 452 -8.48 3.70 -23.62
C LEU A 452 -8.77 2.28 -23.09
N GLU A 453 -9.93 1.71 -23.47
CA GLU A 453 -10.39 0.39 -23.02
C GLU A 453 -10.69 -0.53 -24.23
N PRO A 454 -9.69 -0.87 -25.06
CA PRO A 454 -9.91 -1.57 -26.34
C PRO A 454 -10.39 -3.01 -26.19
N GLU A 455 -10.20 -3.61 -25.00
CA GLU A 455 -10.54 -5.01 -24.71
C GLU A 455 -11.77 -5.15 -23.80
N ASP A 456 -12.39 -4.03 -23.41
CA ASP A 456 -13.60 -4.08 -22.58
C ASP A 456 -14.83 -4.48 -23.44
N PRO A 457 -15.55 -5.55 -23.09
CA PRO A 457 -16.70 -6.02 -23.85
C PRO A 457 -17.88 -5.05 -23.80
N ILE A 458 -18.07 -4.28 -22.71
CA ILE A 458 -19.19 -3.33 -22.56
C ILE A 458 -18.94 -2.14 -23.45
N VAL A 459 -17.74 -1.56 -23.43
CA VAL A 459 -17.38 -0.41 -24.27
C VAL A 459 -17.49 -0.77 -25.77
N ASN A 460 -17.04 -1.98 -26.16
CA ASN A 460 -17.22 -2.45 -27.55
C ASN A 460 -18.72 -2.62 -27.94
N ASP A 461 -19.55 -3.12 -27.02
CA ASP A 461 -21.02 -3.25 -27.23
C ASP A 461 -21.67 -1.89 -27.37
N HIS A 462 -21.40 -0.95 -26.46
CA HIS A 462 -21.91 0.42 -26.47
C HIS A 462 -21.53 1.16 -27.77
N LEU A 463 -20.27 1.03 -28.23
CA LEU A 463 -19.84 1.59 -29.50
C LEU A 463 -20.65 1.01 -30.67
N GLY A 464 -20.88 -0.32 -30.66
CA GLY A 464 -21.70 -0.99 -31.64
C GLY A 464 -23.12 -0.43 -31.70
N ASP A 465 -23.74 -0.19 -30.54
CA ASP A 465 -25.10 0.37 -30.43
C ASP A 465 -25.17 1.81 -30.99
N ILE A 466 -24.21 2.66 -30.64
CA ILE A 466 -24.10 4.03 -31.14
C ILE A 466 -23.91 4.04 -32.67
N LEU A 467 -22.97 3.24 -33.19
CA LEU A 467 -22.71 3.12 -34.62
C LEU A 467 -23.96 2.67 -35.38
N TRP A 468 -24.71 1.74 -34.84
CA TRP A 468 -25.96 1.29 -35.44
C TRP A 468 -27.00 2.41 -35.58
N LYS A 469 -27.18 3.19 -34.49
CA LYS A 469 -28.15 4.30 -34.47
C LYS A 469 -27.79 5.46 -35.41
N ILE A 470 -26.49 5.70 -35.65
CA ILE A 470 -26.02 6.70 -36.63
C ILE A 470 -25.92 6.15 -38.07
N GLY A 471 -26.33 4.88 -38.31
CA GLY A 471 -26.40 4.28 -39.63
C GLY A 471 -25.11 3.56 -40.09
N ARG A 472 -24.04 3.55 -39.31
CA ARG A 472 -22.75 2.85 -39.59
C ARG A 472 -22.86 1.33 -39.24
N LYS A 473 -23.88 0.66 -39.83
CA LYS A 473 -24.30 -0.69 -39.46
C LYS A 473 -23.22 -1.77 -39.61
N ARG A 474 -22.33 -1.66 -40.62
CA ARG A 474 -21.23 -2.62 -40.82
C ARG A 474 -20.23 -2.52 -39.68
N GLU A 475 -19.90 -1.32 -39.28
CA GLU A 475 -18.97 -1.09 -38.17
C GLU A 475 -19.56 -1.51 -36.84
N ALA A 476 -20.85 -1.24 -36.61
CA ALA A 476 -21.57 -1.76 -35.44
C ALA A 476 -21.45 -3.28 -35.30
N TYR A 477 -21.65 -4.00 -36.43
CA TYR A 477 -21.53 -5.45 -36.45
C TYR A 477 -20.11 -5.95 -36.07
N PHE A 478 -19.06 -5.24 -36.52
CA PHE A 478 -17.69 -5.57 -36.13
C PHE A 478 -17.41 -5.33 -34.66
N GLN A 479 -17.92 -4.25 -34.09
CA GLN A 479 -17.75 -3.94 -32.67
C GLN A 479 -18.45 -4.96 -31.77
N TRP A 480 -19.71 -5.35 -32.09
CA TRP A 480 -20.41 -6.41 -31.36
C TRP A 480 -19.65 -7.75 -31.45
N LYS A 481 -19.08 -8.10 -32.60
CA LYS A 481 -18.24 -9.30 -32.69
C LYS A 481 -16.97 -9.20 -31.88
N LYS A 482 -16.36 -8.02 -31.83
CA LYS A 482 -15.17 -7.77 -31.02
C LYS A 482 -15.49 -7.89 -29.53
N ALA A 483 -16.64 -7.37 -29.09
CA ALA A 483 -17.11 -7.53 -27.71
C ALA A 483 -17.20 -9.02 -27.30
N LEU A 484 -17.65 -9.91 -28.18
CA LEU A 484 -17.72 -11.35 -27.91
C LEU A 484 -16.35 -12.02 -27.73
N ILE A 485 -15.29 -11.48 -28.36
CA ILE A 485 -13.92 -12.02 -28.23
C ILE A 485 -13.38 -11.81 -26.81
N PHE A 486 -13.81 -10.75 -26.12
CA PHE A 486 -13.35 -10.38 -24.78
C PHE A 486 -14.16 -11.01 -23.63
N ASN A 487 -14.77 -12.16 -23.88
CA ASN A 487 -15.45 -12.98 -22.86
C ASN A 487 -16.47 -12.19 -21.99
N PRO A 488 -17.49 -11.57 -22.58
CA PRO A 488 -18.52 -10.87 -21.83
C PRO A 488 -19.24 -11.81 -20.87
N LYS A 489 -19.83 -11.26 -19.79
CA LYS A 489 -20.72 -12.02 -18.90
C LYS A 489 -21.87 -12.66 -19.69
N PRO A 490 -22.43 -13.80 -19.23
CA PRO A 490 -23.43 -14.57 -19.99
C PRO A 490 -24.62 -13.74 -20.46
N GLU A 491 -25.11 -12.83 -19.64
CA GLU A 491 -26.25 -11.95 -19.95
C GLU A 491 -25.92 -11.00 -21.11
N LEU A 492 -24.79 -10.30 -21.04
CA LEU A 492 -24.31 -9.40 -22.08
C LEU A 492 -24.02 -10.17 -23.37
N LYS A 493 -23.41 -11.35 -23.27
CA LYS A 493 -23.14 -12.22 -24.41
C LYS A 493 -24.44 -12.55 -25.18
N PHE A 494 -25.49 -12.93 -24.46
CA PHE A 494 -26.77 -13.25 -25.06
C PHE A 494 -27.36 -12.04 -25.83
N GLU A 495 -27.32 -10.85 -25.22
CA GLU A 495 -27.83 -9.63 -25.86
C GLU A 495 -27.02 -9.24 -27.10
N ILE A 496 -25.69 -9.34 -27.05
CA ILE A 496 -24.80 -9.09 -28.21
C ILE A 496 -25.09 -10.07 -29.35
N GLU A 497 -25.22 -11.35 -29.06
CA GLU A 497 -25.57 -12.37 -30.07
C GLU A 497 -26.92 -12.10 -30.73
N LYS A 498 -27.90 -11.58 -29.98
CA LYS A 498 -29.18 -11.16 -30.49
C LYS A 498 -29.05 -9.94 -31.41
N LYS A 499 -28.31 -8.91 -31.01
CA LYS A 499 -28.00 -7.71 -31.83
C LYS A 499 -27.33 -8.09 -33.16
N ILE A 500 -26.38 -9.04 -33.15
CA ILE A 500 -25.69 -9.54 -34.35
C ILE A 500 -26.68 -10.21 -35.31
N LYS A 501 -27.67 -10.95 -34.82
CA LYS A 501 -28.63 -11.70 -35.63
C LYS A 501 -29.75 -10.83 -36.19
N LEU A 502 -30.28 -9.93 -35.37
CA LEU A 502 -31.51 -9.21 -35.67
C LEU A 502 -31.32 -7.71 -35.89
N GLY A 503 -30.15 -7.20 -35.63
CA GLY A 503 -29.91 -5.78 -35.48
C GLY A 503 -30.41 -5.23 -34.15
N LEU A 504 -30.10 -3.97 -33.88
CA LEU A 504 -30.63 -3.25 -32.74
C LEU A 504 -32.07 -2.81 -33.08
N GLN A 505 -33.03 -3.24 -32.30
CA GLN A 505 -34.45 -2.92 -32.47
C GLN A 505 -34.79 -1.53 -31.95
#